data_d00a159cb7fbe1bdedc4e2bd42c178fe
#
_entry.id   d00a159cb7fbe1bdedc4e2bd42c178fe
#
_cell.length_a   1.000
_cell.length_b   1.000
_cell.length_c   1.000
_cell.angle_alpha   90.00
_cell.angle_beta   90.00
_cell.angle_gamma   90.00
#
_symmetry.space_group_name_H-M   'P 1'
#
loop_
_entity.id
_entity.type
_entity.pdbx_description
1 polymer ?
#
loop_
_entity_poly.entity_id
_entity_poly.type
_entity_poly.pdbx_seq_one_letter_code
_entity_poly.pdbx_strand_id
1 'polypeptide(L)'
;MPSLVGSEMCIRDRFIVINKGTERVAEVTARFTLDAMAGKQMAIDSDLNTGAITDKEAAERRKKLQLENSFFGSMDGATKYVKGDATAGLIITGINIVGGIVMGMMYNGLSINEALSKYTILTIGDGLCSQIPSLLISLATGVLVTKASSDGELGDEIVGQLFSMDRVLMMVGGALTVLGVFTPLPIYVFVPFGVALILAGRKLGDKKGEEQIEEEVEREETEAQEIRKPENVVSLLNVDPIELEFGYGIIPLADVNQGGDLLDRVVMIRRQVALELGAVVPIIRLRDNIQLNPNQYVIKIKGIQVSEGEILFDHYMAMNPGYVEEEITGIPTFEPSFHLPAIWITESQRERAESLGYTVVDPPSIIATHLTEVIRQHIAELLTRQDVQNLINNIKENNSTLIEELVPKLLGVGEIQKVLQNLLEEGISIRDLVTIFETLADHAPVTRDTDILTEYVRQSLKRAISGKYFPPNEVTNVVTLDPAVEQDIMGSVKNTEQGSYLTLCLLYTSPSPRD
;
A
#
# COMPACT_ATOMS: atom_id res chain seq x y z
N MET A 1 -10.82 -50.52 28.55
CA MET A 1 -11.94 -49.60 28.22
C MET A 1 -11.54 -48.14 27.91
N PRO A 2 -10.52 -47.49 28.50
CA PRO A 2 -10.16 -46.12 28.13
C PRO A 2 -9.64 -45.94 26.68
N SER A 3 -9.05 -46.96 26.08
CA SER A 3 -8.54 -46.91 24.70
C SER A 3 -9.63 -46.89 23.61
N LEU A 4 -10.78 -47.52 23.86
CA LEU A 4 -11.92 -47.52 22.93
C LEU A 4 -12.63 -46.18 22.85
N VAL A 5 -12.83 -45.51 24.00
CA VAL A 5 -13.44 -44.19 24.07
C VAL A 5 -12.53 -43.14 23.41
N GLY A 6 -11.21 -43.27 23.57
CA GLY A 6 -10.24 -42.38 22.92
C GLY A 6 -10.21 -42.54 21.40
N SER A 7 -10.33 -43.79 20.88
CA SER A 7 -10.42 -44.00 19.42
C SER A 7 -11.71 -43.52 18.82
N GLU A 8 -12.86 -43.70 19.48
CA GLU A 8 -14.16 -43.26 19.02
C GLU A 8 -14.23 -41.71 18.96
N MET A 9 -13.70 -41.04 19.98
CA MET A 9 -13.59 -39.60 20.04
C MET A 9 -12.67 -39.04 18.93
N CYS A 10 -11.55 -39.70 18.67
CA CYS A 10 -10.62 -39.33 17.60
C CYS A 10 -11.24 -39.51 16.20
N ILE A 11 -11.99 -40.60 15.98
CA ILE A 11 -12.70 -40.86 14.71
C ILE A 11 -13.80 -39.83 14.49
N ARG A 12 -14.59 -39.54 15.51
CA ARG A 12 -15.67 -38.55 15.44
C ARG A 12 -15.14 -37.13 15.17
N ASP A 13 -14.11 -36.71 15.88
CA ASP A 13 -13.53 -35.35 15.73
C ASP A 13 -12.85 -35.21 14.37
N ARG A 14 -12.13 -36.21 13.88
CA ARG A 14 -11.54 -36.20 12.54
C ARG A 14 -12.63 -36.18 11.44
N PHE A 15 -13.66 -36.99 11.57
CA PHE A 15 -14.73 -37.06 10.57
C PHE A 15 -15.57 -35.80 10.52
N ILE A 16 -15.95 -35.24 11.68
CA ILE A 16 -16.82 -34.06 11.74
C ILE A 16 -16.03 -32.79 11.48
N VAL A 17 -14.87 -32.61 12.09
CA VAL A 17 -14.13 -31.35 12.03
C VAL A 17 -13.34 -31.26 10.73
N ILE A 18 -12.57 -32.27 10.39
CA ILE A 18 -11.69 -32.21 9.21
C ILE A 18 -12.51 -32.41 7.92
N ASN A 19 -13.27 -33.49 7.76
CA ASN A 19 -14.00 -33.72 6.51
C ASN A 19 -15.11 -32.72 6.27
N LYS A 20 -15.98 -32.43 7.25
CA LYS A 20 -17.04 -31.42 7.07
C LYS A 20 -16.50 -30.00 7.01
N GLY A 21 -15.42 -29.70 7.73
CA GLY A 21 -14.77 -28.39 7.70
C GLY A 21 -14.17 -28.09 6.34
N THR A 22 -13.31 -28.97 5.83
CA THR A 22 -12.66 -28.80 4.52
C THR A 22 -13.66 -28.85 3.37
N GLU A 23 -14.65 -29.73 3.44
CA GLU A 23 -15.77 -29.77 2.46
C GLU A 23 -16.48 -28.42 2.39
N ARG A 24 -16.85 -27.86 3.55
CA ARG A 24 -17.56 -26.58 3.58
C ARG A 24 -16.73 -25.42 3.03
N VAL A 25 -15.45 -25.39 3.36
CA VAL A 25 -14.54 -24.36 2.84
C VAL A 25 -14.39 -24.52 1.32
N ALA A 26 -14.20 -25.73 0.81
CA ALA A 26 -14.06 -25.99 -0.62
C ALA A 26 -15.35 -25.65 -1.39
N GLU A 27 -16.53 -26.06 -0.88
CA GLU A 27 -17.84 -25.73 -1.48
C GLU A 27 -18.06 -24.21 -1.55
N VAL A 28 -17.81 -23.50 -0.45
CA VAL A 28 -18.01 -22.05 -0.37
C VAL A 28 -17.05 -21.31 -1.30
N THR A 29 -15.77 -21.70 -1.32
CA THR A 29 -14.78 -21.09 -2.20
C THR A 29 -15.08 -21.35 -3.67
N ALA A 30 -15.40 -22.58 -4.05
CA ALA A 30 -15.80 -22.91 -5.41
C ALA A 30 -17.02 -22.10 -5.85
N ARG A 31 -18.03 -21.99 -4.99
CA ARG A 31 -19.25 -21.23 -5.26
C ARG A 31 -18.97 -19.75 -5.45
N PHE A 32 -18.22 -19.11 -4.54
CA PHE A 32 -17.87 -17.69 -4.70
C PHE A 32 -17.05 -17.42 -5.95
N THR A 33 -16.12 -18.30 -6.30
CA THR A 33 -15.30 -18.15 -7.51
C THR A 33 -16.15 -18.31 -8.76
N LEU A 34 -17.05 -19.27 -8.80
CA LEU A 34 -17.97 -19.50 -9.92
C LEU A 34 -18.99 -18.35 -10.08
N ASP A 35 -19.54 -17.84 -8.98
CA ASP A 35 -20.47 -16.71 -8.99
C ASP A 35 -19.79 -15.41 -9.44
N ALA A 36 -18.53 -15.17 -9.06
CA ALA A 36 -17.76 -14.00 -9.47
C ALA A 36 -17.34 -14.02 -10.95
N MET A 37 -17.48 -15.13 -11.63
CA MET A 37 -16.96 -15.33 -12.98
C MET A 37 -17.64 -14.48 -14.05
N ALA A 38 -18.95 -14.28 -13.91
CA ALA A 38 -19.69 -13.39 -14.81
C ALA A 38 -19.17 -11.95 -14.74
N GLY A 39 -18.84 -11.47 -13.53
CA GLY A 39 -18.21 -10.16 -13.34
C GLY A 39 -16.80 -10.07 -13.94
N LYS A 40 -15.97 -11.12 -13.76
CA LYS A 40 -14.64 -11.19 -14.37
C LYS A 40 -14.70 -11.19 -15.92
N GLN A 41 -15.69 -11.89 -16.52
CA GLN A 41 -15.89 -11.85 -17.97
C GLN A 41 -16.32 -10.47 -18.45
N MET A 42 -17.28 -9.82 -17.76
CA MET A 42 -17.69 -8.45 -18.09
C MET A 42 -16.52 -7.46 -18.00
N ALA A 43 -15.64 -7.61 -17.02
CA ALA A 43 -14.44 -6.76 -16.90
C ALA A 43 -13.50 -6.94 -18.10
N ILE A 44 -13.23 -8.20 -18.53
CA ILE A 44 -12.41 -8.46 -19.72
C ILE A 44 -13.05 -7.87 -20.99
N ASP A 45 -14.37 -7.97 -21.13
CA ASP A 45 -15.10 -7.42 -22.27
C ASP A 45 -15.11 -5.88 -22.25
N SER A 46 -15.18 -5.27 -21.07
CA SER A 46 -15.04 -3.83 -20.89
C SER A 46 -13.64 -3.33 -21.23
N ASP A 47 -12.60 -4.03 -20.75
CA ASP A 47 -11.19 -3.70 -21.06
C ASP A 47 -10.92 -3.80 -22.56
N LEU A 48 -11.50 -4.78 -23.24
CA LEU A 48 -11.39 -4.94 -24.70
C LEU A 48 -12.13 -3.81 -25.43
N ASN A 49 -13.35 -3.47 -25.03
CA ASN A 49 -14.16 -2.42 -25.66
C ASN A 49 -13.55 -1.02 -25.47
N THR A 50 -12.86 -0.78 -24.35
CA THR A 50 -12.15 0.48 -24.08
C THR A 50 -10.78 0.55 -24.76
N GLY A 51 -10.31 -0.55 -25.36
CA GLY A 51 -8.99 -0.61 -26.01
C GLY A 51 -7.83 -0.73 -25.01
N ALA A 52 -8.11 -1.02 -23.74
CA ALA A 52 -7.10 -1.21 -22.71
C ALA A 52 -6.28 -2.51 -22.91
N ILE A 53 -6.89 -3.51 -23.57
CA ILE A 53 -6.26 -4.78 -23.92
C ILE A 53 -6.49 -5.13 -25.39
N THR A 54 -5.59 -5.92 -25.96
CA THR A 54 -5.72 -6.41 -27.33
C THR A 54 -6.61 -7.65 -27.41
N ASP A 55 -7.16 -7.97 -28.60
CA ASP A 55 -7.96 -9.20 -28.85
C ASP A 55 -7.21 -10.47 -28.43
N LYS A 56 -5.90 -10.51 -28.61
CA LYS A 56 -5.05 -11.63 -28.18
C LYS A 56 -5.02 -11.79 -26.67
N GLU A 57 -4.79 -10.70 -25.96
CA GLU A 57 -4.77 -10.69 -24.49
C GLU A 57 -6.15 -11.02 -23.90
N ALA A 58 -7.21 -10.51 -24.50
CA ALA A 58 -8.58 -10.84 -24.10
C ALA A 58 -8.86 -12.34 -24.27
N ALA A 59 -8.41 -12.96 -25.39
CA ALA A 59 -8.54 -14.39 -25.63
C ALA A 59 -7.74 -15.22 -24.60
N GLU A 60 -6.52 -14.81 -24.26
CA GLU A 60 -5.70 -15.48 -23.23
C GLU A 60 -6.34 -15.36 -21.85
N ARG A 61 -6.81 -14.17 -21.45
CA ARG A 61 -7.50 -13.95 -20.16
C ARG A 61 -8.79 -14.78 -20.07
N ARG A 62 -9.59 -14.85 -21.14
CA ARG A 62 -10.80 -15.70 -21.19
C ARG A 62 -10.44 -17.19 -21.09
N LYS A 63 -9.36 -17.65 -21.73
CA LYS A 63 -8.88 -19.03 -21.63
C LYS A 63 -8.41 -19.36 -20.22
N LYS A 64 -7.65 -18.46 -19.57
CA LYS A 64 -7.21 -18.59 -18.16
C LYS A 64 -8.42 -18.68 -17.23
N LEU A 65 -9.42 -17.82 -17.44
CA LEU A 65 -10.67 -17.82 -16.68
C LEU A 65 -11.49 -19.12 -16.88
N GLN A 66 -11.54 -19.66 -18.09
CA GLN A 66 -12.21 -20.92 -18.38
C GLN A 66 -11.52 -22.12 -17.72
N LEU A 67 -10.18 -22.12 -17.67
CA LEU A 67 -9.39 -23.14 -16.96
C LEU A 67 -9.64 -23.08 -15.44
N GLU A 68 -9.67 -21.87 -14.87
CA GLU A 68 -10.01 -21.62 -13.47
C GLU A 68 -11.42 -22.16 -13.14
N ASN A 69 -12.40 -21.90 -14.00
CA ASN A 69 -13.75 -22.43 -13.89
C ASN A 69 -13.79 -23.97 -13.87
N SER A 70 -13.16 -24.57 -14.87
CA SER A 70 -13.11 -26.03 -14.99
C SER A 70 -12.44 -26.66 -13.77
N PHE A 71 -11.39 -26.03 -13.23
CA PHE A 71 -10.69 -26.48 -12.04
C PHE A 71 -11.60 -26.45 -10.80
N PHE A 72 -12.24 -25.32 -10.50
CA PHE A 72 -13.10 -25.20 -9.31
C PHE A 72 -14.36 -26.07 -9.41
N GLY A 73 -14.92 -26.21 -10.61
CA GLY A 73 -16.03 -27.14 -10.86
C GLY A 73 -15.65 -28.60 -10.63
N SER A 74 -14.45 -29.01 -11.08
CA SER A 74 -13.91 -30.35 -10.87
C SER A 74 -13.58 -30.60 -9.39
N MET A 75 -13.07 -29.60 -8.69
CA MET A 75 -12.74 -29.66 -7.27
C MET A 75 -14.01 -29.87 -6.40
N ASP A 76 -15.12 -29.15 -6.69
CA ASP A 76 -16.40 -29.37 -6.01
C ASP A 76 -16.93 -30.78 -6.22
N GLY A 77 -16.82 -31.31 -7.44
CA GLY A 77 -17.15 -32.69 -7.76
C GLY A 77 -16.29 -33.72 -7.01
N ALA A 78 -14.98 -33.54 -6.99
CA ALA A 78 -14.03 -34.41 -6.28
C ALA A 78 -14.30 -34.43 -4.77
N THR A 79 -14.57 -33.27 -4.17
CA THR A 79 -14.88 -33.14 -2.74
C THR A 79 -16.15 -33.90 -2.36
N LYS A 80 -17.20 -33.83 -3.19
CA LYS A 80 -18.45 -34.59 -3.01
C LYS A 80 -18.25 -36.10 -3.15
N TYR A 81 -17.37 -36.54 -4.06
CA TYR A 81 -17.03 -37.95 -4.24
C TYR A 81 -16.33 -38.52 -2.99
N VAL A 82 -15.33 -37.78 -2.45
CA VAL A 82 -14.60 -38.18 -1.24
C VAL A 82 -15.54 -38.31 -0.03
N LYS A 83 -16.52 -37.44 0.08
CA LYS A 83 -17.57 -37.52 1.12
C LYS A 83 -18.38 -38.80 0.97
N GLY A 84 -18.74 -39.17 -0.25
CA GLY A 84 -19.46 -40.42 -0.54
C GLY A 84 -18.66 -41.64 -0.10
N ASP A 85 -17.37 -41.67 -0.43
CA ASP A 85 -16.44 -42.75 -0.06
C ASP A 85 -16.29 -42.87 1.48
N ALA A 86 -16.08 -41.76 2.19
CA ALA A 86 -16.01 -41.79 3.65
C ALA A 86 -17.31 -42.29 4.32
N THR A 87 -18.46 -41.93 3.78
CA THR A 87 -19.77 -42.40 4.28
C THR A 87 -19.97 -43.89 4.00
N ALA A 88 -19.61 -44.36 2.81
CA ALA A 88 -19.65 -45.80 2.45
C ALA A 88 -18.71 -46.61 3.34
N GLY A 89 -17.48 -46.13 3.60
CA GLY A 89 -16.52 -46.73 4.50
C GLY A 89 -17.06 -46.92 5.92
N LEU A 90 -17.80 -45.94 6.43
CA LEU A 90 -18.43 -46.03 7.76
C LEU A 90 -19.53 -47.09 7.82
N ILE A 91 -20.33 -47.24 6.76
CA ILE A 91 -21.36 -48.27 6.62
C ILE A 91 -20.72 -49.67 6.52
N ILE A 92 -19.67 -49.78 5.70
CA ILE A 92 -18.91 -51.03 5.54
C ILE A 92 -18.28 -51.46 6.88
N THR A 93 -17.72 -50.54 7.64
CA THR A 93 -17.19 -50.79 8.99
C THR A 93 -18.26 -51.35 9.92
N GLY A 94 -19.47 -50.76 9.92
CA GLY A 94 -20.60 -51.29 10.68
C GLY A 94 -21.03 -52.72 10.27
N ILE A 95 -21.11 -52.97 8.96
CA ILE A 95 -21.42 -54.33 8.43
C ILE A 95 -20.31 -55.33 8.81
N ASN A 96 -19.04 -54.95 8.74
CA ASN A 96 -17.92 -55.80 9.08
C ASN A 96 -17.89 -56.14 10.58
N ILE A 97 -18.28 -55.23 11.46
CA ILE A 97 -18.42 -55.52 12.90
C ILE A 97 -19.49 -56.58 13.12
N VAL A 98 -20.67 -56.35 12.61
CA VAL A 98 -21.83 -57.25 12.79
C VAL A 98 -21.56 -58.60 12.11
N GLY A 99 -21.13 -58.59 10.84
CA GLY A 99 -20.83 -59.78 10.08
C GLY A 99 -19.67 -60.59 10.66
N GLY A 100 -18.60 -59.88 11.12
CA GLY A 100 -17.45 -60.50 11.77
C GLY A 100 -17.80 -61.23 13.07
N ILE A 101 -18.65 -60.62 13.91
CA ILE A 101 -19.13 -61.27 15.14
C ILE A 101 -19.94 -62.54 14.81
N VAL A 102 -20.91 -62.42 13.88
CA VAL A 102 -21.74 -63.55 13.45
C VAL A 102 -20.87 -64.70 12.89
N MET A 103 -19.98 -64.38 11.97
CA MET A 103 -19.03 -65.38 11.38
C MET A 103 -18.09 -65.98 12.42
N GLY A 104 -17.58 -65.21 13.37
CA GLY A 104 -16.74 -65.66 14.47
C GLY A 104 -17.43 -66.67 15.37
N MET A 105 -18.72 -66.43 15.65
CA MET A 105 -19.51 -67.36 16.45
C MET A 105 -19.93 -68.64 15.69
N MET A 106 -20.45 -68.46 14.44
CA MET A 106 -21.01 -69.58 13.67
C MET A 106 -19.95 -70.47 13.03
N TYR A 107 -18.86 -69.92 12.53
CA TYR A 107 -17.82 -70.65 11.77
C TYR A 107 -16.62 -70.99 12.61
N ASN A 108 -16.16 -70.13 13.52
CA ASN A 108 -14.96 -70.35 14.32
C ASN A 108 -15.27 -70.81 15.74
N GLY A 109 -16.54 -70.96 16.13
CA GLY A 109 -16.94 -71.45 17.45
C GLY A 109 -16.49 -70.56 18.62
N LEU A 110 -16.17 -69.30 18.38
CA LEU A 110 -15.68 -68.35 19.39
C LEU A 110 -16.81 -67.95 20.33
N SER A 111 -16.47 -67.78 21.60
CA SER A 111 -17.42 -67.15 22.53
C SER A 111 -17.74 -65.69 22.11
N ILE A 112 -18.92 -65.21 22.49
CA ILE A 112 -19.35 -63.82 22.19
C ILE A 112 -18.29 -62.78 22.56
N ASN A 113 -17.67 -62.92 23.73
CA ASN A 113 -16.67 -61.97 24.21
C ASN A 113 -15.37 -62.03 23.40
N GLU A 114 -14.95 -63.19 22.97
CA GLU A 114 -13.76 -63.37 22.13
C GLU A 114 -14.01 -62.87 20.70
N ALA A 115 -15.17 -63.19 20.12
CA ALA A 115 -15.57 -62.71 18.80
C ALA A 115 -15.68 -61.19 18.79
N LEU A 116 -16.34 -60.61 19.80
CA LEU A 116 -16.45 -59.14 19.94
C LEU A 116 -15.08 -58.48 20.06
N SER A 117 -14.20 -58.99 20.92
CA SER A 117 -12.87 -58.40 21.09
C SER A 117 -12.04 -58.49 19.80
N LYS A 118 -11.97 -59.69 19.17
CA LYS A 118 -11.14 -59.93 18.00
C LYS A 118 -11.61 -59.16 16.77
N TYR A 119 -12.87 -59.24 16.42
CA TYR A 119 -13.39 -58.64 15.18
C TYR A 119 -13.59 -57.12 15.33
N THR A 120 -13.91 -56.61 16.53
CA THR A 120 -13.97 -55.17 16.75
C THR A 120 -12.60 -54.53 16.59
N ILE A 121 -11.53 -55.12 17.16
CA ILE A 121 -10.16 -54.60 17.01
C ILE A 121 -9.73 -54.64 15.54
N LEU A 122 -10.03 -55.74 14.83
CA LEU A 122 -9.67 -55.88 13.41
C LEU A 122 -10.40 -54.83 12.54
N THR A 123 -11.68 -54.61 12.77
CA THR A 123 -12.50 -53.69 12.01
C THR A 123 -12.16 -52.23 12.31
N ILE A 124 -11.79 -51.92 13.58
CA ILE A 124 -11.28 -50.57 13.92
C ILE A 124 -9.95 -50.33 13.20
N GLY A 125 -9.06 -51.31 13.13
CA GLY A 125 -7.81 -51.21 12.38
C GLY A 125 -8.04 -50.98 10.89
N ASP A 126 -8.93 -51.73 10.27
CA ASP A 126 -9.34 -51.55 8.86
C ASP A 126 -9.94 -50.16 8.62
N GLY A 127 -10.87 -49.73 9.48
CA GLY A 127 -11.47 -48.38 9.42
C GLY A 127 -10.46 -47.25 9.58
N LEU A 128 -9.45 -47.41 10.42
CA LEU A 128 -8.38 -46.39 10.56
C LEU A 128 -7.50 -46.33 9.30
N CYS A 129 -7.15 -47.47 8.71
CA CYS A 129 -6.38 -47.51 7.46
C CYS A 129 -7.14 -46.88 6.29
N SER A 130 -8.45 -47.14 6.18
CA SER A 130 -9.31 -46.59 5.14
C SER A 130 -9.51 -45.07 5.25
N GLN A 131 -9.25 -44.47 6.43
CA GLN A 131 -9.33 -43.02 6.63
C GLN A 131 -8.10 -42.24 6.13
N ILE A 132 -6.95 -42.90 5.92
CA ILE A 132 -5.70 -42.25 5.49
C ILE A 132 -5.88 -41.53 4.13
N PRO A 133 -6.42 -42.14 3.07
CA PRO A 133 -6.68 -41.46 1.79
C PRO A 133 -7.58 -40.24 1.94
N SER A 134 -8.66 -40.37 2.72
CA SER A 134 -9.61 -39.25 2.96
C SER A 134 -8.94 -38.05 3.65
N LEU A 135 -8.07 -38.31 4.62
CA LEU A 135 -7.26 -37.29 5.31
C LEU A 135 -6.31 -36.60 4.36
N LEU A 136 -5.60 -37.34 3.50
CA LEU A 136 -4.69 -36.76 2.52
C LEU A 136 -5.41 -35.86 1.51
N ILE A 137 -6.57 -36.32 1.02
CA ILE A 137 -7.37 -35.52 0.08
C ILE A 137 -7.95 -34.26 0.76
N SER A 138 -8.40 -34.39 2.02
CA SER A 138 -8.88 -33.22 2.79
C SER A 138 -7.77 -32.19 3.01
N LEU A 139 -6.56 -32.66 3.34
CA LEU A 139 -5.39 -31.77 3.49
C LEU A 139 -5.03 -31.10 2.15
N ALA A 140 -4.96 -31.88 1.06
CA ALA A 140 -4.67 -31.37 -0.27
C ALA A 140 -5.72 -30.33 -0.71
N THR A 141 -7.00 -30.59 -0.46
CA THR A 141 -8.09 -29.65 -0.75
C THR A 141 -7.96 -28.37 0.08
N GLY A 142 -7.64 -28.49 1.36
CA GLY A 142 -7.39 -27.34 2.25
C GLY A 142 -6.26 -26.46 1.75
N VAL A 143 -5.14 -27.05 1.36
CA VAL A 143 -3.98 -26.31 0.80
C VAL A 143 -4.34 -25.64 -0.52
N LEU A 144 -5.04 -26.33 -1.43
CA LEU A 144 -5.47 -25.79 -2.71
C LEU A 144 -6.41 -24.57 -2.56
N VAL A 145 -7.32 -24.63 -1.59
CA VAL A 145 -8.30 -23.55 -1.35
C VAL A 145 -7.66 -22.34 -0.68
N THR A 146 -6.67 -22.55 0.19
CA THR A 146 -5.98 -21.45 0.90
C THR A 146 -4.88 -20.81 0.08
N LYS A 147 -4.55 -21.34 -1.11
CA LYS A 147 -3.57 -20.73 -2.00
C LYS A 147 -4.09 -19.41 -2.53
N ALA A 148 -3.43 -18.31 -2.15
CA ALA A 148 -3.55 -17.04 -2.85
C ALA A 148 -3.04 -17.23 -4.29
N SER A 149 -3.66 -16.59 -5.27
CA SER A 149 -3.34 -16.71 -6.70
C SER A 149 -1.91 -16.22 -6.99
N SER A 150 -0.92 -17.11 -6.82
CA SER A 150 0.44 -16.88 -7.30
C SER A 150 0.64 -17.61 -8.64
N ASP A 151 1.41 -17.02 -9.54
CA ASP A 151 1.64 -17.55 -10.90
C ASP A 151 2.60 -18.76 -10.94
N GLY A 152 3.04 -19.30 -9.79
CA GLY A 152 3.97 -20.45 -9.68
C GLY A 152 3.29 -21.82 -9.75
N GLU A 153 4.02 -22.87 -10.17
CA GLU A 153 3.54 -24.25 -10.14
C GLU A 153 3.34 -24.71 -8.69
N LEU A 154 2.12 -25.17 -8.38
CA LEU A 154 1.69 -25.56 -7.03
C LEU A 154 2.58 -26.65 -6.43
N GLY A 155 3.08 -27.57 -7.26
CA GLY A 155 3.94 -28.67 -6.82
C GLY A 155 5.27 -28.19 -6.25
N ASP A 156 5.90 -27.26 -6.94
CA ASP A 156 7.20 -26.71 -6.53
C ASP A 156 7.08 -25.85 -5.29
N GLU A 157 5.99 -25.11 -5.16
CA GLU A 157 5.74 -24.25 -3.99
C GLU A 157 5.45 -25.08 -2.73
N ILE A 158 4.63 -26.15 -2.83
CA ILE A 158 4.36 -27.06 -1.70
C ILE A 158 5.61 -27.83 -1.31
N VAL A 159 6.33 -28.38 -2.29
CA VAL A 159 7.59 -29.07 -2.04
C VAL A 159 8.61 -28.11 -1.46
N GLY A 160 8.71 -26.91 -2.00
CA GLY A 160 9.56 -25.84 -1.48
C GLY A 160 9.24 -25.51 -0.03
N GLN A 161 7.96 -25.29 0.33
CA GLN A 161 7.56 -24.95 1.70
C GLN A 161 7.71 -26.13 2.68
N LEU A 162 7.29 -27.34 2.32
CA LEU A 162 7.39 -28.53 3.17
C LEU A 162 8.84 -28.97 3.41
N PHE A 163 9.68 -28.86 2.40
CA PHE A 163 11.09 -29.25 2.46
C PHE A 163 12.03 -28.07 2.69
N SER A 164 11.54 -26.83 2.82
CA SER A 164 12.39 -25.66 3.09
C SER A 164 12.97 -25.62 4.49
N MET A 165 12.38 -26.35 5.45
CA MET A 165 12.80 -26.34 6.85
C MET A 165 13.66 -27.59 7.16
N ASP A 166 14.96 -27.50 6.87
CA ASP A 166 15.97 -28.54 7.13
C ASP A 166 15.94 -29.06 8.58
N ARG A 167 15.82 -28.16 9.56
CA ARG A 167 15.75 -28.50 10.99
C ARG A 167 14.49 -29.29 11.35
N VAL A 168 13.34 -28.97 10.75
CA VAL A 168 12.08 -29.69 11.01
C VAL A 168 12.15 -31.10 10.43
N LEU A 169 12.70 -31.29 9.23
CA LEU A 169 12.91 -32.63 8.64
C LEU A 169 13.82 -33.47 9.52
N MET A 170 14.92 -32.92 10.01
CA MET A 170 15.83 -33.64 10.90
C MET A 170 15.16 -34.03 12.24
N MET A 171 14.36 -33.12 12.83
CA MET A 171 13.62 -33.40 14.07
C MET A 171 12.55 -34.48 13.87
N VAL A 172 11.77 -34.41 12.81
CA VAL A 172 10.75 -35.44 12.48
C VAL A 172 11.39 -36.78 12.19
N GLY A 173 12.46 -36.80 11.40
CA GLY A 173 13.23 -38.02 11.11
C GLY A 173 13.82 -38.64 12.39
N GLY A 174 14.36 -37.82 13.29
CA GLY A 174 14.86 -38.25 14.60
C GLY A 174 13.76 -38.85 15.49
N ALA A 175 12.62 -38.17 15.58
CA ALA A 175 11.47 -38.64 16.35
C ALA A 175 10.92 -39.98 15.83
N LEU A 176 10.80 -40.15 14.49
CA LEU A 176 10.37 -41.41 13.88
C LEU A 176 11.36 -42.56 14.13
N THR A 177 12.66 -42.27 14.07
CA THR A 177 13.69 -43.26 14.35
C THR A 177 13.64 -43.73 15.81
N VAL A 178 13.51 -42.79 16.76
CA VAL A 178 13.36 -43.08 18.19
C VAL A 178 12.09 -43.90 18.45
N LEU A 179 10.95 -43.47 17.88
CA LEU A 179 9.69 -44.23 17.99
C LEU A 179 9.83 -45.66 17.43
N GLY A 180 10.47 -45.84 16.28
CA GLY A 180 10.67 -47.17 15.68
C GLY A 180 11.57 -48.08 16.52
N VAL A 181 12.51 -47.54 17.31
CA VAL A 181 13.40 -48.33 18.18
C VAL A 181 12.76 -48.63 19.54
N PHE A 182 12.07 -47.66 20.15
CA PHE A 182 11.56 -47.78 21.52
C PHE A 182 10.12 -48.30 21.63
N THR A 183 9.39 -48.40 20.51
CA THR A 183 8.01 -48.92 20.51
C THR A 183 7.93 -50.23 19.74
N PRO A 184 6.90 -51.09 19.99
CA PRO A 184 6.71 -52.34 19.27
C PRO A 184 6.21 -52.16 17.82
N LEU A 185 6.55 -51.01 17.19
CA LEU A 185 6.25 -50.72 15.79
C LEU A 185 7.21 -51.44 14.86
N PRO A 186 6.83 -51.72 13.59
CA PRO A 186 7.69 -52.44 12.65
C PRO A 186 8.96 -51.63 12.33
N ILE A 187 10.05 -52.00 13.00
CA ILE A 187 11.36 -51.31 12.94
C ILE A 187 11.89 -51.13 11.52
N TYR A 188 11.59 -52.14 10.65
CA TYR A 188 12.00 -52.15 9.24
C TYR A 188 11.30 -51.09 8.36
N VAL A 189 10.26 -50.40 8.86
CA VAL A 189 9.57 -49.32 8.16
C VAL A 189 9.97 -47.97 8.75
N PHE A 190 9.89 -47.81 10.07
CA PHE A 190 10.07 -46.52 10.73
C PHE A 190 11.52 -46.03 10.75
N VAL A 191 12.47 -46.96 10.96
CA VAL A 191 13.89 -46.59 11.02
C VAL A 191 14.46 -46.20 9.65
N PRO A 192 14.24 -46.94 8.54
CA PRO A 192 14.72 -46.50 7.23
C PRO A 192 14.09 -45.18 6.77
N PHE A 193 12.79 -45.00 7.05
CA PHE A 193 12.09 -43.77 6.69
C PHE A 193 12.58 -42.56 7.51
N GLY A 194 12.79 -42.73 8.82
CA GLY A 194 13.36 -41.70 9.67
C GLY A 194 14.78 -41.32 9.27
N VAL A 195 15.63 -42.32 8.95
CA VAL A 195 16.99 -42.06 8.44
C VAL A 195 16.97 -41.34 7.09
N ALA A 196 16.06 -41.72 6.18
CA ALA A 196 15.92 -41.05 4.89
C ALA A 196 15.55 -39.56 5.04
N LEU A 197 14.66 -39.23 5.99
CA LEU A 197 14.30 -37.86 6.28
C LEU A 197 15.47 -37.05 6.89
N ILE A 198 16.27 -37.66 7.77
CA ILE A 198 17.47 -37.02 8.33
C ILE A 198 18.50 -36.75 7.25
N LEU A 199 18.73 -37.70 6.33
CA LEU A 199 19.65 -37.52 5.21
C LEU A 199 19.16 -36.46 4.23
N ALA A 200 17.86 -36.45 3.94
CA ALA A 200 17.25 -35.40 3.12
C ALA A 200 17.40 -34.03 3.75
N GLY A 201 17.11 -33.89 5.06
CA GLY A 201 17.28 -32.63 5.79
C GLY A 201 18.74 -32.13 5.79
N ARG A 202 19.72 -33.03 5.96
CA ARG A 202 21.15 -32.68 5.87
C ARG A 202 21.54 -32.20 4.48
N LYS A 203 21.15 -32.91 3.43
CA LYS A 203 21.46 -32.54 2.05
C LYS A 203 20.82 -31.22 1.63
N LEU A 204 19.64 -30.88 2.17
CA LEU A 204 19.01 -29.59 1.94
C LEU A 204 19.70 -28.47 2.72
N GLY A 205 20.13 -28.73 3.96
CA GLY A 205 20.88 -27.76 4.77
C GLY A 205 22.21 -27.40 4.12
N ASP A 206 22.94 -28.39 3.59
CA ASP A 206 24.19 -28.18 2.87
C ASP A 206 23.99 -27.36 1.58
N LYS A 207 22.93 -27.66 0.81
CA LYS A 207 22.58 -26.86 -0.39
C LYS A 207 22.21 -25.42 -0.06
N LYS A 208 21.43 -25.19 0.99
CA LYS A 208 21.11 -23.82 1.44
C LYS A 208 22.32 -23.05 1.94
N GLY A 209 23.26 -23.74 2.58
CA GLY A 209 24.53 -23.13 2.97
C GLY A 209 25.37 -22.69 1.76
N GLU A 210 25.40 -23.54 0.71
CA GLU A 210 26.09 -23.20 -0.54
C GLU A 210 25.36 -22.09 -1.31
N GLU A 211 24.03 -22.14 -1.43
CA GLU A 211 23.21 -21.11 -2.08
C GLU A 211 23.28 -19.76 -1.34
N GLN A 212 23.31 -19.74 0.00
CA GLN A 212 23.49 -18.50 0.77
C GLN A 212 24.91 -17.92 0.62
N ILE A 213 25.92 -18.75 0.54
CA ILE A 213 27.29 -18.31 0.27
C ILE A 213 27.42 -17.82 -1.18
N GLU A 214 26.81 -18.51 -2.15
CA GLU A 214 26.76 -18.04 -3.54
C GLU A 214 25.97 -16.75 -3.68
N GLU A 215 24.80 -16.62 -3.02
CA GLU A 215 24.02 -15.36 -3.01
C GLU A 215 24.76 -14.23 -2.29
N GLU A 216 25.48 -14.48 -1.19
CA GLU A 216 26.33 -13.46 -0.54
C GLU A 216 27.50 -13.08 -1.44
N VAL A 217 28.17 -14.03 -2.07
CA VAL A 217 29.26 -13.77 -3.02
C VAL A 217 28.72 -13.09 -4.29
N GLU A 218 27.58 -13.52 -4.81
CA GLU A 218 26.92 -12.86 -5.95
C GLU A 218 26.41 -11.46 -5.60
N ARG A 219 25.93 -11.25 -4.37
CA ARG A 219 25.57 -9.91 -3.85
C ARG A 219 26.83 -9.03 -3.69
N GLU A 220 27.89 -9.55 -3.08
CA GLU A 220 29.15 -8.81 -2.97
C GLU A 220 29.78 -8.55 -4.34
N GLU A 221 29.70 -9.52 -5.28
CA GLU A 221 30.17 -9.31 -6.65
C GLU A 221 29.22 -8.39 -7.45
N THR A 222 27.90 -8.44 -7.20
CA THR A 222 26.93 -7.55 -7.85
C THR A 222 27.05 -6.14 -7.29
N GLU A 223 27.20 -5.96 -5.98
CA GLU A 223 27.49 -4.67 -5.36
C GLU A 223 28.85 -4.11 -5.81
N ALA A 224 29.88 -4.97 -5.90
CA ALA A 224 31.18 -4.57 -6.44
C ALA A 224 31.15 -4.28 -7.96
N GLN A 225 30.28 -4.94 -8.71
CA GLN A 225 30.04 -4.67 -10.13
C GLN A 225 29.12 -3.47 -10.35
N GLU A 226 28.16 -3.20 -9.45
CA GLU A 226 27.36 -1.98 -9.46
C GLU A 226 28.20 -0.75 -9.14
N ILE A 227 29.14 -0.87 -8.20
CA ILE A 227 30.14 0.19 -7.90
C ILE A 227 31.13 0.38 -9.06
N ARG A 228 31.36 -0.64 -9.89
CA ARG A 228 32.27 -0.59 -11.06
C ARG A 228 31.60 -0.36 -12.41
N LYS A 229 30.25 -0.50 -12.50
CA LYS A 229 29.54 -0.02 -13.68
C LYS A 229 29.77 1.49 -13.77
N PRO A 230 30.19 2.03 -14.93
CA PRO A 230 30.15 3.48 -15.10
C PRO A 230 28.72 3.89 -14.76
N GLU A 231 28.58 4.57 -13.62
CA GLU A 231 27.31 5.13 -13.20
C GLU A 231 26.67 5.74 -14.43
N ASN A 232 25.41 5.43 -14.63
CA ASN A 232 24.69 6.05 -15.72
C ASN A 232 24.60 7.53 -15.33
N VAL A 233 25.61 8.31 -15.70
CA VAL A 233 25.79 9.72 -15.33
C VAL A 233 24.50 10.51 -15.57
N VAL A 234 23.69 10.02 -16.53
CA VAL A 234 22.36 10.57 -16.82
C VAL A 234 21.39 10.38 -15.65
N SER A 235 21.48 9.30 -14.86
CA SER A 235 20.61 9.12 -13.69
C SER A 235 20.97 10.05 -12.53
N LEU A 236 22.25 10.45 -12.43
CA LEU A 236 22.73 11.44 -11.45
C LEU A 236 22.33 12.87 -11.81
N LEU A 237 21.93 13.11 -13.08
CA LEU A 237 21.44 14.42 -13.52
C LEU A 237 19.96 14.65 -13.17
N ASN A 238 19.26 13.61 -12.73
CA ASN A 238 17.87 13.75 -12.31
C ASN A 238 17.81 14.47 -10.96
N VAL A 239 17.27 15.68 -10.98
CA VAL A 239 17.00 16.46 -9.77
C VAL A 239 15.64 16.04 -9.22
N ASP A 240 15.61 15.59 -7.99
CA ASP A 240 14.35 15.26 -7.32
C ASP A 240 13.51 16.56 -7.13
N PRO A 241 12.20 16.51 -7.41
CA PRO A 241 11.37 17.71 -7.31
C PRO A 241 11.28 18.28 -5.90
N ILE A 242 11.21 17.39 -4.89
CA ILE A 242 11.15 17.74 -3.46
C ILE A 242 12.03 16.76 -2.70
N GLU A 243 12.95 17.28 -1.92
CA GLU A 243 13.80 16.51 -1.02
C GLU A 243 13.69 17.04 0.41
N LEU A 244 13.58 16.16 1.37
CA LEU A 244 13.69 16.43 2.79
C LEU A 244 14.93 15.72 3.31
N GLU A 245 15.97 16.48 3.59
CA GLU A 245 17.21 15.98 4.18
C GLU A 245 17.20 16.22 5.69
N PHE A 246 17.68 15.26 6.46
CA PHE A 246 17.72 15.38 7.92
C PHE A 246 18.98 14.76 8.53
N GLY A 247 19.39 15.34 9.67
CA GLY A 247 20.51 14.85 10.46
C GLY A 247 20.18 13.54 11.19
N TYR A 248 21.20 12.87 11.68
CA TYR A 248 21.08 11.52 12.24
C TYR A 248 20.17 11.42 13.48
N GLY A 249 19.97 12.50 14.23
CA GLY A 249 19.07 12.54 15.40
C GLY A 249 17.58 12.48 15.05
N ILE A 250 17.24 12.77 13.78
CA ILE A 250 15.85 12.76 13.29
C ILE A 250 15.48 11.41 12.65
N ILE A 251 16.46 10.56 12.33
CA ILE A 251 16.26 9.25 11.69
C ILE A 251 15.16 8.41 12.40
N PRO A 252 15.09 8.34 13.74
CA PRO A 252 14.03 7.57 14.41
C PRO A 252 12.61 7.99 14.06
N LEU A 253 12.39 9.25 13.66
CA LEU A 253 11.07 9.73 13.22
C LEU A 253 10.67 9.20 11.83
N ALA A 254 11.64 8.81 11.00
CA ALA A 254 11.43 8.28 9.66
C ALA A 254 11.48 6.74 9.61
N ASP A 255 12.04 6.08 10.63
CA ASP A 255 12.19 4.62 10.68
C ASP A 255 10.93 3.97 11.28
N VAL A 256 10.18 3.27 10.43
CA VAL A 256 8.95 2.53 10.82
C VAL A 256 9.25 1.48 11.91
N ASN A 257 10.44 0.85 11.90
CA ASN A 257 10.82 -0.15 12.91
C ASN A 257 11.03 0.46 14.30
N GLN A 258 11.30 1.76 14.37
CA GLN A 258 11.44 2.51 15.63
C GLN A 258 10.16 3.27 16.02
N GLY A 259 9.06 3.05 15.29
CA GLY A 259 7.76 3.70 15.54
C GLY A 259 7.63 5.08 14.90
N GLY A 260 8.52 5.43 13.98
CA GLY A 260 8.43 6.67 13.21
C GLY A 260 7.25 6.68 12.24
N ASP A 261 6.50 7.78 12.19
CA ASP A 261 5.32 7.98 11.35
C ASP A 261 5.48 9.07 10.27
N LEU A 262 6.68 9.63 10.13
CA LEU A 262 6.95 10.72 9.19
C LEU A 262 6.65 10.33 7.74
N LEU A 263 6.93 9.09 7.32
CA LEU A 263 6.61 8.60 5.98
C LEU A 263 5.10 8.62 5.71
N ASP A 264 4.29 8.15 6.65
CA ASP A 264 2.83 8.15 6.53
C ASP A 264 2.28 9.57 6.47
N ARG A 265 2.85 10.49 7.25
CA ARG A 265 2.48 11.92 7.23
C ARG A 265 2.81 12.55 5.88
N VAL A 266 3.95 12.24 5.28
CA VAL A 266 4.32 12.71 3.93
C VAL A 266 3.29 12.28 2.88
N VAL A 267 2.80 11.04 2.95
CA VAL A 267 1.73 10.55 2.06
C VAL A 267 0.43 11.31 2.30
N MET A 268 0.08 11.58 3.56
CA MET A 268 -1.12 12.36 3.90
C MET A 268 -1.03 13.81 3.43
N ILE A 269 0.13 14.46 3.56
CA ILE A 269 0.38 15.82 3.06
C ILE A 269 0.11 15.91 1.56
N ARG A 270 0.68 14.99 0.77
CA ARG A 270 0.46 14.96 -0.68
C ARG A 270 -1.02 14.87 -1.03
N ARG A 271 -1.76 14.01 -0.32
CA ARG A 271 -3.21 13.86 -0.50
C ARG A 271 -3.99 15.11 -0.10
N GLN A 272 -3.62 15.71 1.02
CA GLN A 272 -4.28 16.92 1.53
C GLN A 272 -4.10 18.09 0.56
N VAL A 273 -2.88 18.36 0.11
CA VAL A 273 -2.59 19.44 -0.86
C VAL A 273 -3.32 19.20 -2.19
N ALA A 274 -3.36 17.95 -2.67
CA ALA A 274 -4.10 17.61 -3.88
C ALA A 274 -5.62 17.86 -3.74
N LEU A 275 -6.20 17.56 -2.59
CA LEU A 275 -7.62 17.83 -2.31
C LEU A 275 -7.92 19.32 -2.13
N GLU A 276 -6.99 20.08 -1.58
CA GLU A 276 -7.16 21.51 -1.30
C GLU A 276 -6.92 22.37 -2.56
N LEU A 277 -5.79 22.18 -3.22
CA LEU A 277 -5.37 23.00 -4.36
C LEU A 277 -5.70 22.38 -5.73
N GLY A 278 -5.98 21.08 -5.79
CA GLY A 278 -6.25 20.38 -7.05
C GLY A 278 -5.01 20.04 -7.88
N ALA A 279 -3.81 20.25 -7.33
CA ALA A 279 -2.55 19.94 -7.99
C ALA A 279 -1.93 18.66 -7.41
N VAL A 280 -1.31 17.87 -8.27
CA VAL A 280 -0.62 16.63 -7.85
C VAL A 280 0.77 16.99 -7.34
N VAL A 281 1.03 16.73 -6.05
CA VAL A 281 2.36 16.93 -5.45
C VAL A 281 3.27 15.78 -5.90
N PRO A 282 4.47 16.06 -6.43
CA PRO A 282 5.45 15.05 -6.81
C PRO A 282 5.88 14.17 -5.63
N ILE A 283 6.67 13.13 -5.91
CA ILE A 283 7.25 12.29 -4.87
C ILE A 283 8.22 13.13 -4.04
N ILE A 284 8.10 13.02 -2.71
CA ILE A 284 8.99 13.66 -1.75
C ILE A 284 10.03 12.63 -1.35
N ARG A 285 11.28 12.91 -1.63
CA ARG A 285 12.42 12.06 -1.26
C ARG A 285 12.90 12.42 0.14
N LEU A 286 12.97 11.41 0.99
CA LEU A 286 13.56 11.51 2.33
C LEU A 286 14.98 10.98 2.26
N ARG A 287 15.96 11.78 2.71
CA ARG A 287 17.38 11.40 2.71
C ARG A 287 18.03 11.78 4.03
N ASP A 288 18.87 10.89 4.53
CA ASP A 288 19.79 11.23 5.62
C ASP A 288 20.98 12.02 5.07
N ASN A 289 21.44 13.03 5.83
CA ASN A 289 22.60 13.83 5.47
C ASN A 289 23.51 14.02 6.69
N ILE A 290 24.67 13.36 6.64
CA ILE A 290 25.68 13.38 7.72
C ILE A 290 26.31 14.77 7.88
N GLN A 291 26.19 15.65 6.88
CA GLN A 291 26.75 17.01 6.94
C GLN A 291 25.89 17.96 7.76
N LEU A 292 24.62 17.62 8.00
CA LEU A 292 23.70 18.41 8.82
C LEU A 292 23.95 18.18 10.32
N ASN A 293 23.59 19.17 11.13
CA ASN A 293 23.54 18.98 12.58
C ASN A 293 22.56 17.85 12.93
N PRO A 294 22.77 17.13 14.04
CA PRO A 294 21.94 15.97 14.38
C PRO A 294 20.44 16.22 14.35
N ASN A 295 20.00 17.38 14.79
CA ASN A 295 18.61 17.76 14.98
C ASN A 295 18.09 18.70 13.86
N GLN A 296 18.90 18.96 12.85
CA GLN A 296 18.57 19.85 11.73
C GLN A 296 17.94 19.06 10.58
N TYR A 297 16.98 19.67 9.92
CA TYR A 297 16.46 19.23 8.63
C TYR A 297 16.40 20.37 7.64
N VAL A 298 16.46 20.03 6.36
CA VAL A 298 16.47 20.95 5.24
C VAL A 298 15.48 20.49 4.19
N ILE A 299 14.67 21.44 3.68
CA ILE A 299 13.74 21.19 2.59
C ILE A 299 14.33 21.79 1.31
N LYS A 300 14.45 20.96 0.28
CA LYS A 300 14.95 21.37 -1.03
C LYS A 300 13.86 21.20 -2.10
N ILE A 301 13.76 22.19 -2.97
CA ILE A 301 12.93 22.14 -4.17
C ILE A 301 13.85 22.17 -5.38
N LYS A 302 13.75 21.15 -6.24
CA LYS A 302 14.63 21.00 -7.41
C LYS A 302 16.12 21.13 -7.08
N GLY A 303 16.53 20.54 -5.95
CA GLY A 303 17.90 20.54 -5.47
C GLY A 303 18.35 21.85 -4.79
N ILE A 304 17.50 22.88 -4.74
CA ILE A 304 17.81 24.16 -4.09
C ILE A 304 17.19 24.17 -2.69
N GLN A 305 17.99 24.48 -1.66
CA GLN A 305 17.49 24.66 -0.30
C GLN A 305 16.57 25.87 -0.24
N VAL A 306 15.32 25.65 0.17
CA VAL A 306 14.30 26.69 0.30
C VAL A 306 13.96 26.97 1.75
N SER A 307 14.13 25.97 2.64
CA SER A 307 13.86 26.14 4.06
C SER A 307 14.67 25.16 4.90
N GLU A 308 14.81 25.48 6.18
CA GLU A 308 15.48 24.63 7.18
C GLU A 308 14.77 24.75 8.54
N GLY A 309 14.98 23.77 9.41
CA GLY A 309 14.44 23.80 10.75
C GLY A 309 15.24 22.90 11.68
N GLU A 310 15.01 23.04 12.97
CA GLU A 310 15.62 22.24 14.02
C GLU A 310 14.54 21.58 14.89
N ILE A 311 14.71 20.29 15.19
CA ILE A 311 13.76 19.48 15.96
C ILE A 311 14.48 18.79 17.11
N LEU A 312 13.92 18.87 18.30
CA LEU A 312 14.35 18.07 19.44
C LEU A 312 13.44 16.83 19.58
N PHE A 313 14.03 15.65 19.32
CA PHE A 313 13.27 14.37 19.25
C PHE A 313 12.44 14.07 20.49
N ASP A 314 13.01 14.25 21.70
CA ASP A 314 12.34 13.91 22.98
C ASP A 314 11.55 15.07 23.59
N HIS A 315 11.25 16.11 22.83
CA HIS A 315 10.56 17.31 23.30
C HIS A 315 9.33 17.61 22.47
N TYR A 316 8.41 18.37 23.06
CA TYR A 316 7.24 18.90 22.38
C TYR A 316 7.38 20.41 22.23
N MET A 317 6.86 20.97 21.14
CA MET A 317 6.85 22.40 20.92
C MET A 317 5.54 23.00 21.47
N ALA A 318 5.66 23.90 22.42
CA ALA A 318 4.54 24.65 22.98
C ALA A 318 4.51 26.06 22.41
N MET A 319 3.40 26.46 21.79
CA MET A 319 3.18 27.76 21.20
C MET A 319 2.12 28.51 22.02
N ASN A 320 2.36 29.80 22.28
CA ASN A 320 1.40 30.66 22.98
C ASN A 320 0.42 31.24 21.96
N PRO A 321 -0.89 30.94 22.03
CA PRO A 321 -1.90 31.49 21.12
C PRO A 321 -2.32 32.94 21.47
N GLY A 322 -1.67 33.58 22.45
CA GLY A 322 -1.94 34.95 22.85
C GLY A 322 -2.70 35.14 24.18
N TYR A 323 -3.18 34.05 24.78
CA TYR A 323 -3.98 34.08 26.02
C TYR A 323 -3.56 32.95 26.96
N VAL A 324 -2.37 33.08 27.54
CA VAL A 324 -1.86 32.08 28.48
C VAL A 324 -1.81 32.64 29.87
N GLU A 325 -2.29 31.87 30.87
CA GLU A 325 -2.38 32.32 32.25
C GLU A 325 -1.03 32.35 32.99
N GLU A 326 -0.12 31.45 32.64
CA GLU A 326 1.22 31.34 33.22
C GLU A 326 2.27 31.00 32.14
N GLU A 327 3.47 31.57 32.25
CA GLU A 327 4.60 31.21 31.37
C GLU A 327 5.22 29.87 31.80
N ILE A 328 5.45 28.98 30.85
CA ILE A 328 6.12 27.71 31.06
C ILE A 328 7.62 27.87 30.78
N THR A 329 8.43 27.27 31.66
CA THR A 329 9.88 27.23 31.45
C THR A 329 10.28 26.10 30.50
N GLY A 330 11.06 26.44 29.48
CA GLY A 330 11.58 25.50 28.50
C GLY A 330 12.70 26.14 27.68
N ILE A 331 13.09 25.49 26.57
CA ILE A 331 14.11 26.02 25.66
C ILE A 331 13.41 26.92 24.62
N PRO A 332 13.71 28.25 24.61
CA PRO A 332 13.08 29.14 23.65
C PRO A 332 13.48 28.82 22.22
N THR A 333 12.53 28.83 21.33
CA THR A 333 12.70 28.55 19.88
C THR A 333 11.67 29.32 19.07
N PHE A 334 11.72 29.15 17.75
CA PHE A 334 10.70 29.63 16.82
C PHE A 334 10.13 28.44 16.03
N GLU A 335 8.83 28.47 15.81
CA GLU A 335 8.16 27.53 14.93
C GLU A 335 8.60 27.80 13.47
N PRO A 336 9.06 26.77 12.75
CA PRO A 336 9.74 26.97 11.47
C PRO A 336 8.84 27.42 10.31
N SER A 337 7.51 27.16 10.35
CA SER A 337 6.60 27.48 9.25
C SER A 337 6.23 28.97 9.21
N PHE A 338 5.89 29.53 10.37
CA PHE A 338 5.35 30.90 10.51
C PHE A 338 6.23 31.82 11.35
N HIS A 339 7.37 31.33 11.81
CA HIS A 339 8.32 32.06 12.69
C HIS A 339 7.67 32.58 13.99
N LEU A 340 6.68 31.85 14.50
CA LEU A 340 6.03 32.19 15.76
C LEU A 340 6.94 31.79 16.94
N PRO A 341 7.00 32.60 18.01
CA PRO A 341 7.75 32.27 19.20
C PRO A 341 7.17 31.01 19.87
N ALA A 342 8.02 30.05 20.15
CA ALA A 342 7.68 28.75 20.71
C ALA A 342 8.70 28.34 21.78
N ILE A 343 8.37 27.31 22.53
CA ILE A 343 9.22 26.78 23.62
C ILE A 343 9.24 25.27 23.50
N TRP A 344 10.45 24.67 23.53
CA TRP A 344 10.58 23.24 23.69
C TRP A 344 10.36 22.84 25.15
N ILE A 345 9.41 21.91 25.36
CA ILE A 345 9.03 21.37 26.67
C ILE A 345 9.24 19.85 26.68
N THR A 346 9.43 19.29 27.87
CA THR A 346 9.52 17.84 28.06
C THR A 346 8.13 17.21 28.06
N GLU A 347 8.05 15.91 27.84
CA GLU A 347 6.77 15.16 27.87
C GLU A 347 6.05 15.32 29.20
N SER A 348 6.77 15.37 30.32
CA SER A 348 6.19 15.59 31.64
C SER A 348 5.48 16.94 31.84
N GLN A 349 5.80 17.92 31.01
CA GLN A 349 5.21 19.26 31.03
C GLN A 349 4.04 19.40 30.05
N ARG A 350 3.82 18.42 29.18
CA ARG A 350 2.83 18.46 28.10
C ARG A 350 1.41 18.71 28.63
N GLU A 351 0.92 17.89 29.55
CA GLU A 351 -0.44 18.01 30.11
C GLU A 351 -0.64 19.37 30.78
N ARG A 352 0.41 19.85 31.47
CA ARG A 352 0.36 21.18 32.12
C ARG A 352 0.30 22.29 31.07
N ALA A 353 1.08 22.19 30.01
CA ALA A 353 1.08 23.16 28.90
C ALA A 353 -0.30 23.25 28.26
N GLU A 354 -0.89 22.11 27.91
CA GLU A 354 -2.23 22.03 27.33
C GLU A 354 -3.29 22.61 28.27
N SER A 355 -3.18 22.36 29.58
CA SER A 355 -4.13 22.90 30.60
C SER A 355 -4.02 24.41 30.77
N LEU A 356 -2.85 25.01 30.51
CA LEU A 356 -2.62 26.45 30.59
C LEU A 356 -2.98 27.17 29.27
N GLY A 357 -3.44 26.42 28.25
CA GLY A 357 -3.88 26.96 26.96
C GLY A 357 -2.79 27.08 25.90
N TYR A 358 -1.62 26.47 26.07
CA TYR A 358 -0.62 26.36 24.99
C TYR A 358 -1.07 25.35 23.94
N THR A 359 -0.77 25.65 22.69
CA THR A 359 -0.86 24.65 21.61
C THR A 359 0.40 23.83 21.61
N VAL A 360 0.29 22.53 21.95
CA VAL A 360 1.44 21.61 22.02
C VAL A 360 1.46 20.71 20.80
N VAL A 361 2.62 20.66 20.11
CA VAL A 361 2.80 19.93 18.86
C VAL A 361 3.99 18.98 18.98
N ASP A 362 3.83 17.76 18.47
CA ASP A 362 4.88 16.74 18.40
C ASP A 362 5.88 17.02 17.26
N PRO A 363 7.13 16.58 17.36
CA PRO A 363 8.18 16.82 16.37
C PRO A 363 7.82 16.41 14.94
N PRO A 364 7.23 15.24 14.66
CA PRO A 364 6.82 14.89 13.31
C PRO A 364 5.77 15.82 12.71
N SER A 365 4.84 16.33 13.56
CA SER A 365 3.82 17.28 13.10
C SER A 365 4.40 18.63 12.73
N ILE A 366 5.45 19.07 13.41
CA ILE A 366 6.15 20.31 13.06
C ILE A 366 6.78 20.21 11.68
N ILE A 367 7.51 19.12 11.41
CA ILE A 367 8.09 18.86 10.08
C ILE A 367 7.00 18.80 9.02
N ALA A 368 5.90 18.09 9.32
CA ALA A 368 4.77 17.93 8.40
C ALA A 368 4.10 19.27 8.07
N THR A 369 3.90 20.13 9.05
CA THR A 369 3.32 21.47 8.85
C THR A 369 4.25 22.34 8.03
N HIS A 370 5.54 22.36 8.36
CA HIS A 370 6.55 23.13 7.63
C HIS A 370 6.67 22.67 6.17
N LEU A 371 6.74 21.35 5.95
CA LEU A 371 6.77 20.77 4.61
C LEU A 371 5.50 21.12 3.81
N THR A 372 4.33 21.11 4.45
CA THR A 372 3.07 21.49 3.81
C THR A 372 3.08 22.93 3.36
N GLU A 373 3.57 23.83 4.20
CA GLU A 373 3.62 25.25 3.89
C GLU A 373 4.63 25.54 2.77
N VAL A 374 5.82 24.94 2.82
CA VAL A 374 6.81 25.05 1.74
C VAL A 374 6.26 24.52 0.40
N ILE A 375 5.55 23.38 0.43
CA ILE A 375 4.91 22.85 -0.79
C ILE A 375 3.86 23.82 -1.32
N ARG A 376 3.03 24.42 -0.48
CA ARG A 376 2.03 25.41 -0.91
C ARG A 376 2.67 26.62 -1.59
N GLN A 377 3.74 27.13 -1.03
CA GLN A 377 4.44 28.31 -1.58
C GLN A 377 5.09 28.01 -2.93
N HIS A 378 5.53 26.75 -3.15
CA HIS A 378 6.23 26.35 -4.36
C HIS A 378 5.40 25.45 -5.31
N ILE A 379 4.10 25.24 -5.04
CA ILE A 379 3.26 24.33 -5.83
C ILE A 379 3.15 24.74 -7.30
N ALA A 380 3.14 26.03 -7.60
CA ALA A 380 3.13 26.55 -8.95
C ALA A 380 4.38 26.16 -9.74
N GLU A 381 5.54 26.24 -9.10
CA GLU A 381 6.82 25.83 -9.68
C GLU A 381 6.92 24.31 -9.86
N LEU A 382 6.29 23.55 -8.98
CA LEU A 382 6.29 22.08 -9.02
C LEU A 382 5.38 21.52 -10.11
N LEU A 383 4.40 22.29 -10.60
CA LEU A 383 3.46 21.85 -11.63
C LEU A 383 4.17 21.74 -12.99
N THR A 384 4.39 20.52 -13.46
CA THR A 384 5.03 20.22 -14.74
C THR A 384 4.04 20.18 -15.92
N ARG A 385 4.56 20.27 -17.16
CA ARG A 385 3.74 20.06 -18.36
C ARG A 385 3.11 18.68 -18.42
N GLN A 386 3.84 17.65 -17.91
CA GLN A 386 3.33 16.29 -17.87
C GLN A 386 2.15 16.16 -16.90
N ASP A 387 2.21 16.84 -15.75
CA ASP A 387 1.10 16.85 -14.79
C ASP A 387 -0.14 17.52 -15.39
N VAL A 388 0.05 18.64 -16.09
CA VAL A 388 -1.05 19.32 -16.80
C VAL A 388 -1.63 18.41 -17.89
N GLN A 389 -0.79 17.70 -18.65
CA GLN A 389 -1.27 16.74 -19.65
C GLN A 389 -2.08 15.60 -19.00
N ASN A 390 -1.65 15.11 -17.84
CA ASN A 390 -2.38 14.09 -17.09
C ASN A 390 -3.74 14.61 -16.59
N LEU A 391 -3.80 15.88 -16.12
CA LEU A 391 -5.05 16.53 -15.73
C LEU A 391 -6.00 16.67 -16.93
N ILE A 392 -5.48 17.10 -18.08
CA ILE A 392 -6.24 17.20 -19.35
C ILE A 392 -6.80 15.83 -19.75
N ASN A 393 -5.98 14.78 -19.70
CA ASN A 393 -6.42 13.42 -20.05
C ASN A 393 -7.54 12.92 -19.13
N ASN A 394 -7.44 13.18 -17.83
CA ASN A 394 -8.47 12.81 -16.86
C ASN A 394 -9.81 13.52 -17.14
N ILE A 395 -9.78 14.83 -17.47
CA ILE A 395 -10.99 15.57 -17.85
C ILE A 395 -11.56 15.08 -19.19
N LYS A 396 -10.69 14.71 -20.13
CA LYS A 396 -11.09 14.20 -21.45
C LYS A 396 -12.00 12.98 -21.38
N GLU A 397 -11.83 12.11 -20.39
CA GLU A 397 -12.68 10.92 -20.20
C GLU A 397 -14.17 11.26 -20.08
N ASN A 398 -14.50 12.37 -19.41
CA ASN A 398 -15.87 12.79 -19.16
C ASN A 398 -16.32 13.98 -20.03
N ASN A 399 -15.37 14.82 -20.51
CA ASN A 399 -15.62 16.05 -21.26
C ASN A 399 -14.77 16.11 -22.54
N SER A 400 -14.88 15.09 -23.39
CA SER A 400 -14.06 14.96 -24.61
C SER A 400 -14.22 16.14 -25.57
N THR A 401 -15.46 16.63 -25.76
CA THR A 401 -15.77 17.76 -26.66
C THR A 401 -15.04 19.02 -26.26
N LEU A 402 -15.02 19.37 -24.97
CA LEU A 402 -14.34 20.55 -24.44
C LEU A 402 -12.82 20.46 -24.71
N ILE A 403 -12.23 19.34 -24.41
CA ILE A 403 -10.79 19.15 -24.58
C ILE A 403 -10.39 19.15 -26.07
N GLU A 404 -11.16 18.53 -26.95
CA GLU A 404 -10.88 18.51 -28.40
C GLU A 404 -11.03 19.89 -29.07
N GLU A 405 -11.82 20.76 -28.48
CA GLU A 405 -11.93 22.16 -28.91
C GLU A 405 -10.76 22.99 -28.37
N LEU A 406 -10.40 22.84 -27.10
CA LEU A 406 -9.38 23.63 -26.43
C LEU A 406 -7.96 23.24 -26.85
N VAL A 407 -7.61 21.94 -26.78
CA VAL A 407 -6.23 21.43 -26.95
C VAL A 407 -6.14 20.49 -28.16
N PRO A 408 -5.20 20.69 -29.10
CA PRO A 408 -4.25 21.81 -29.24
C PRO A 408 -4.76 22.99 -30.08
N LYS A 409 -6.05 23.02 -30.44
CA LYS A 409 -6.58 23.93 -31.45
C LYS A 409 -6.52 25.40 -31.02
N LEU A 410 -6.94 25.70 -29.80
CA LEU A 410 -7.00 27.05 -29.26
C LEU A 410 -5.77 27.38 -28.43
N LEU A 411 -5.41 26.51 -27.48
CA LEU A 411 -4.27 26.69 -26.58
C LEU A 411 -3.37 25.44 -26.56
N GLY A 412 -2.07 25.68 -26.39
CA GLY A 412 -1.10 24.61 -26.11
C GLY A 412 -1.05 24.29 -24.62
N VAL A 413 -0.54 23.09 -24.28
CA VAL A 413 -0.38 22.63 -22.89
C VAL A 413 0.45 23.63 -22.06
N GLY A 414 1.45 24.30 -22.67
CA GLY A 414 2.29 25.28 -21.98
C GLY A 414 1.55 26.57 -21.62
N GLU A 415 0.60 27.04 -22.44
CA GLU A 415 -0.24 28.20 -22.13
C GLU A 415 -1.21 27.88 -20.99
N ILE A 416 -1.83 26.67 -21.02
CA ILE A 416 -2.68 26.20 -19.93
C ILE A 416 -1.87 26.03 -18.64
N GLN A 417 -0.66 25.46 -18.72
CA GLN A 417 0.23 25.35 -17.56
C GLN A 417 0.46 26.72 -16.92
N LYS A 418 0.76 27.73 -17.72
CA LYS A 418 1.03 29.09 -17.19
C LYS A 418 -0.17 29.68 -16.47
N VAL A 419 -1.39 29.54 -17.03
CA VAL A 419 -2.62 29.98 -16.36
C VAL A 419 -2.84 29.24 -15.03
N LEU A 420 -2.65 27.91 -15.02
CA LEU A 420 -2.78 27.13 -13.78
C LEU A 420 -1.70 27.50 -12.75
N GLN A 421 -0.48 27.79 -13.18
CA GLN A 421 0.61 28.26 -12.31
C GLN A 421 0.26 29.62 -11.69
N ASN A 422 -0.21 30.57 -12.48
CA ASN A 422 -0.63 31.91 -11.98
C ASN A 422 -1.72 31.78 -10.90
N LEU A 423 -2.70 30.89 -11.08
CA LEU A 423 -3.74 30.64 -10.07
C LEU A 423 -3.16 30.03 -8.79
N LEU A 424 -2.24 29.06 -8.92
CA LEU A 424 -1.61 28.41 -7.78
C LEU A 424 -0.66 29.34 -7.01
N GLU A 425 0.05 30.27 -7.68
CA GLU A 425 0.87 31.31 -7.04
C GLU A 425 0.04 32.20 -6.10
N GLU A 426 -1.22 32.41 -6.45
CA GLU A 426 -2.18 33.20 -5.62
C GLU A 426 -2.91 32.30 -4.59
N GLY A 427 -2.57 31.02 -4.50
CA GLY A 427 -3.22 30.05 -3.62
C GLY A 427 -4.67 29.74 -4.02
N ILE A 428 -5.06 30.01 -5.27
CA ILE A 428 -6.37 29.65 -5.81
C ILE A 428 -6.37 28.18 -6.22
N SER A 429 -7.38 27.43 -5.77
CA SER A 429 -7.54 26.03 -6.12
C SER A 429 -7.88 25.85 -7.59
N ILE A 430 -7.13 24.95 -8.26
CA ILE A 430 -7.39 24.55 -9.65
C ILE A 430 -8.26 23.29 -9.74
N ARG A 431 -8.90 22.87 -8.65
CA ARG A 431 -9.68 21.63 -8.58
C ARG A 431 -10.85 21.60 -9.57
N ASP A 432 -11.48 22.75 -9.81
CA ASP A 432 -12.56 22.90 -10.78
C ASP A 432 -12.00 23.13 -12.19
N LEU A 433 -11.28 22.14 -12.72
CA LEU A 433 -10.67 22.21 -14.05
C LEU A 433 -11.70 22.34 -15.17
N VAL A 434 -12.94 21.87 -14.98
CA VAL A 434 -13.98 21.96 -16.01
C VAL A 434 -14.34 23.44 -16.23
N THR A 435 -14.67 24.17 -15.17
CA THR A 435 -14.96 25.62 -15.26
C THR A 435 -13.77 26.41 -15.79
N ILE A 436 -12.54 26.03 -15.38
CA ILE A 436 -11.32 26.67 -15.88
C ILE A 436 -11.19 26.47 -17.40
N PHE A 437 -11.31 25.23 -17.89
CA PHE A 437 -11.15 24.91 -19.30
C PHE A 437 -12.27 25.45 -20.17
N GLU A 438 -13.53 25.48 -19.70
CA GLU A 438 -14.64 26.13 -20.38
C GLU A 438 -14.35 27.65 -20.56
N THR A 439 -13.92 28.32 -19.49
CA THR A 439 -13.56 29.75 -19.57
C THR A 439 -12.40 29.98 -20.53
N LEU A 440 -11.40 29.10 -20.53
CA LEU A 440 -10.28 29.18 -21.47
C LEU A 440 -10.74 28.99 -22.91
N ALA A 441 -11.63 28.02 -23.18
CA ALA A 441 -12.17 27.76 -24.53
C ALA A 441 -12.99 28.98 -25.05
N ASP A 442 -13.77 29.64 -24.20
CA ASP A 442 -14.57 30.80 -24.55
C ASP A 442 -13.72 32.03 -24.88
N HIS A 443 -12.60 32.23 -24.18
CA HIS A 443 -11.80 33.45 -24.29
C HIS A 443 -10.52 33.28 -25.14
N ALA A 444 -10.01 32.07 -25.35
CA ALA A 444 -8.83 31.82 -26.18
C ALA A 444 -8.93 32.29 -27.64
N PRO A 445 -10.12 32.30 -28.29
CA PRO A 445 -10.25 32.87 -29.64
C PRO A 445 -10.02 34.40 -29.68
N VAL A 446 -10.19 35.09 -28.55
CA VAL A 446 -10.06 36.55 -28.45
C VAL A 446 -8.65 36.96 -28.05
N THR A 447 -8.03 36.24 -27.12
CA THR A 447 -6.68 36.53 -26.62
C THR A 447 -5.95 35.25 -26.24
N ARG A 448 -4.63 35.21 -26.47
CA ARG A 448 -3.73 34.17 -25.99
C ARG A 448 -2.82 34.64 -24.87
N ASP A 449 -2.99 35.85 -24.41
CA ASP A 449 -2.25 36.35 -23.27
C ASP A 449 -2.66 35.60 -22.01
N THR A 450 -1.72 34.88 -21.41
CA THR A 450 -1.96 34.01 -20.27
C THR A 450 -2.38 34.80 -19.03
N ASP A 451 -1.95 36.03 -18.88
CA ASP A 451 -2.29 36.85 -17.72
C ASP A 451 -3.75 37.34 -17.83
N ILE A 452 -4.17 37.77 -19.04
CA ILE A 452 -5.56 38.15 -19.31
C ILE A 452 -6.48 36.90 -19.19
N LEU A 453 -6.07 35.77 -19.71
CA LEU A 453 -6.84 34.53 -19.55
C LEU A 453 -6.97 34.12 -18.08
N THR A 454 -5.93 34.32 -17.27
CA THR A 454 -5.99 34.07 -15.82
C THR A 454 -7.03 34.97 -15.15
N GLU A 455 -7.16 36.25 -15.56
CA GLU A 455 -8.21 37.16 -15.04
C GLU A 455 -9.61 36.66 -15.37
N TYR A 456 -9.87 36.22 -16.59
CA TYR A 456 -11.17 35.64 -16.94
C TYR A 456 -11.49 34.39 -16.12
N VAL A 457 -10.50 33.50 -15.95
CA VAL A 457 -10.66 32.29 -15.10
C VAL A 457 -10.91 32.69 -13.64
N ARG A 458 -10.19 33.68 -13.11
CA ARG A 458 -10.40 34.20 -11.75
C ARG A 458 -11.82 34.77 -11.57
N GLN A 459 -12.34 35.46 -12.58
CA GLN A 459 -13.71 35.94 -12.59
C GLN A 459 -14.74 34.80 -12.58
N SER A 460 -14.50 33.72 -13.33
CA SER A 460 -15.40 32.56 -13.33
C SER A 460 -15.37 31.81 -11.96
N LEU A 461 -14.21 31.76 -11.30
CA LEU A 461 -14.01 31.17 -9.99
C LEU A 461 -14.37 32.09 -8.80
N LYS A 462 -14.95 33.25 -9.04
CA LYS A 462 -15.27 34.29 -8.01
C LYS A 462 -15.95 33.74 -6.76
N ARG A 463 -16.85 32.75 -6.90
CA ARG A 463 -17.58 32.16 -5.78
C ARG A 463 -16.65 31.36 -4.87
N ALA A 464 -15.74 30.57 -5.44
CA ALA A 464 -14.77 29.78 -4.69
C ALA A 464 -13.76 30.73 -4.00
N ILE A 465 -13.27 31.73 -4.70
CA ILE A 465 -12.34 32.73 -4.18
C ILE A 465 -12.99 33.52 -3.03
N SER A 466 -14.20 34.05 -3.25
CA SER A 466 -14.91 34.80 -2.21
C SER A 466 -15.21 33.95 -0.97
N GLY A 467 -15.57 32.68 -1.15
CA GLY A 467 -15.82 31.78 -0.03
C GLY A 467 -14.57 31.51 0.82
N LYS A 468 -13.38 31.52 0.21
CA LYS A 468 -12.10 31.30 0.91
C LYS A 468 -11.60 32.56 1.63
N TYR A 469 -11.63 33.72 0.96
CA TYR A 469 -10.99 34.95 1.45
C TYR A 469 -11.94 35.91 2.15
N PHE A 470 -13.26 35.77 1.97
CA PHE A 470 -14.28 36.63 2.55
C PHE A 470 -15.35 35.80 3.28
N PRO A 471 -14.99 35.14 4.39
CA PRO A 471 -15.97 34.37 5.15
C PRO A 471 -17.06 35.30 5.70
N PRO A 472 -18.34 34.90 5.63
CA PRO A 472 -19.46 35.80 5.91
C PRO A 472 -19.56 36.29 7.37
N ASN A 473 -18.79 35.71 8.28
CA ASN A 473 -18.84 36.01 9.72
C ASN A 473 -17.59 36.79 10.23
N GLU A 474 -16.68 37.15 9.34
CA GLU A 474 -15.44 37.85 9.70
C GLU A 474 -15.39 39.25 9.09
N VAL A 475 -14.76 40.19 9.81
CA VAL A 475 -14.51 41.53 9.29
C VAL A 475 -13.36 41.51 8.32
N THR A 476 -13.64 41.77 7.06
CA THR A 476 -12.61 41.82 6.02
C THR A 476 -11.97 43.19 5.95
N ASN A 477 -10.66 43.28 6.15
CA ASN A 477 -9.89 44.50 5.95
C ASN A 477 -9.52 44.64 4.48
N VAL A 478 -9.85 45.75 3.86
CA VAL A 478 -9.57 46.04 2.46
C VAL A 478 -8.59 47.20 2.37
N VAL A 479 -7.55 47.05 1.56
CA VAL A 479 -6.63 48.17 1.21
C VAL A 479 -7.05 48.70 -0.15
N THR A 480 -7.31 49.99 -0.22
CA THR A 480 -7.64 50.69 -1.47
C THR A 480 -6.54 51.68 -1.84
N LEU A 481 -6.27 51.82 -3.13
CA LEU A 481 -5.36 52.85 -3.63
C LEU A 481 -6.07 54.20 -3.67
N ASP A 482 -5.29 55.29 -3.52
CA ASP A 482 -5.79 56.64 -3.78
C ASP A 482 -6.21 56.73 -5.27
N PRO A 483 -7.40 57.28 -5.57
CA PRO A 483 -7.89 57.38 -6.95
C PRO A 483 -6.93 58.07 -7.92
N ALA A 484 -6.09 59.01 -7.45
CA ALA A 484 -5.09 59.66 -8.29
C ALA A 484 -3.97 58.69 -8.69
N VAL A 485 -3.50 57.85 -7.73
CA VAL A 485 -2.48 56.84 -7.98
C VAL A 485 -3.02 55.74 -8.91
N GLU A 486 -4.28 55.36 -8.74
CA GLU A 486 -4.94 54.37 -9.60
C GLU A 486 -5.01 54.87 -11.06
N GLN A 487 -5.40 56.14 -11.28
CA GLN A 487 -5.43 56.76 -12.61
C GLN A 487 -4.04 56.84 -13.26
N ASP A 488 -3.01 57.19 -12.50
CA ASP A 488 -1.63 57.22 -12.99
C ASP A 488 -1.13 55.86 -13.41
N ILE A 489 -1.44 54.83 -12.64
CA ILE A 489 -1.13 53.43 -12.97
C ILE A 489 -1.87 53.02 -14.25
N MET A 490 -3.19 53.21 -14.31
CA MET A 490 -4.02 52.89 -15.47
C MET A 490 -3.56 53.62 -16.74
N GLY A 491 -3.20 54.90 -16.63
CA GLY A 491 -2.68 55.70 -17.74
C GLY A 491 -1.29 55.25 -18.25
N SER A 492 -0.57 54.54 -17.42
CA SER A 492 0.80 54.05 -17.70
C SER A 492 0.85 52.63 -18.29
N VAL A 493 -0.28 51.93 -18.33
CA VAL A 493 -0.38 50.58 -18.94
C VAL A 493 -0.34 50.71 -20.46
N LYS A 494 0.62 50.03 -21.08
CA LYS A 494 0.67 49.85 -22.55
C LYS A 494 0.42 48.38 -22.91
N ASN A 495 -0.56 48.20 -23.77
CA ASN A 495 -0.90 46.89 -24.32
C ASN A 495 -0.15 46.69 -25.63
N THR A 496 0.56 45.57 -25.76
CA THR A 496 1.23 45.09 -26.98
C THR A 496 0.75 43.72 -27.34
N GLU A 497 1.07 43.24 -28.54
CA GLU A 497 0.75 41.89 -28.99
C GLU A 497 1.44 40.80 -28.12
N GLN A 498 2.44 41.18 -27.34
CA GLN A 498 3.19 40.26 -26.44
C GLN A 498 2.76 40.33 -24.96
N GLY A 499 1.77 41.20 -24.63
CA GLY A 499 1.25 41.40 -23.28
C GLY A 499 1.18 42.85 -22.86
N SER A 500 0.64 43.10 -21.65
CA SER A 500 0.52 44.44 -21.04
C SER A 500 1.72 44.72 -20.14
N TYR A 501 2.31 45.89 -20.25
CA TYR A 501 3.40 46.29 -19.37
C TYR A 501 3.23 47.71 -18.86
N LEU A 502 3.71 47.97 -17.65
CA LEU A 502 3.71 49.28 -17.01
C LEU A 502 4.90 50.11 -17.49
N THR A 503 4.64 51.31 -17.97
CA THR A 503 5.68 52.28 -18.35
C THR A 503 6.02 53.25 -17.21
N LEU A 504 5.32 53.18 -16.09
CA LEU A 504 5.53 54.00 -14.91
C LEU A 504 6.77 53.52 -14.15
N CYS A 505 7.75 54.39 -13.94
CA CYS A 505 8.91 54.11 -13.09
C CYS A 505 8.62 54.59 -11.66
N LEU A 506 8.14 53.73 -10.81
CA LEU A 506 7.81 54.00 -9.40
C LEU A 506 9.02 54.37 -8.54
N LEU A 507 10.26 54.11 -9.04
CA LEU A 507 11.51 54.46 -8.35
C LEU A 507 11.68 55.99 -8.09
N TYR A 508 10.99 56.83 -8.85
CA TYR A 508 11.04 58.29 -8.66
C TYR A 508 9.91 58.84 -7.77
N THR A 509 8.92 58.01 -7.43
CA THR A 509 7.76 58.42 -6.63
C THR A 509 7.77 57.87 -5.21
N SER A 510 8.62 56.89 -4.93
CA SER A 510 8.83 56.34 -3.59
C SER A 510 10.07 56.94 -2.95
N PRO A 511 9.98 57.53 -1.74
CA PRO A 511 11.18 57.94 -1.00
C PRO A 511 12.08 56.75 -0.78
N SER A 512 13.35 56.91 -1.13
CA SER A 512 14.36 55.86 -0.90
C SER A 512 14.42 55.52 0.60
N PRO A 513 14.48 54.26 0.99
CA PRO A 513 14.67 53.88 2.40
C PRO A 513 16.01 54.33 3.00
N ARG A 514 16.81 55.14 2.24
CA ARG A 514 18.13 55.63 2.64
C ARG A 514 18.19 57.15 2.81
N ASP A 515 17.09 57.90 2.62
CA ASP A 515 17.03 59.33 2.89
C ASP A 515 16.35 59.62 4.22
#